data_56443910ce905771d38081f302119d1b
#
_entry.id   56443910ce905771d38081f302119d1b
#
_cell.length_a   1.000
_cell.length_b   1.000
_cell.length_c   1.000
_cell.angle_alpha   90.00
_cell.angle_beta   90.00
_cell.angle_gamma   90.00
#
_symmetry.space_group_name_H-M   'P 1'
#
loop_
_entity.id
_entity.type
_entity.pdbx_description
1 polymer ?
#
loop_
_entity_poly.entity_id
_entity_poly.type
_entity_poly.pdbx_seq_one_letter_code
_entity_poly.pdbx_strand_id
1 'polypeptide(L)'
;DLERFMIVATSDFNMGAMENKGLNIFNTKYVLASEATATDTDFANIESVVGHEYFHNWTGNRVTCRDWFQLSLKEGLTVFRDQEFSQDLAGSPSARAVKRIEDVRVLRTAQFPEDAGPMAHPVRPDSYIEINNFYTVTIYEKGSEVVRMMQTLATEGADDPLGRTGFAKGMKLYFERFDGQ
;
A
#
# COMPACT_ATOMS: atom_id res chain seq x y z
N ASP A 1 -9.35 4.77 -17.73
CA ASP A 1 -8.27 3.85 -18.11
C ASP A 1 -6.93 4.56 -18.03
N LEU A 2 -5.85 3.80 -17.75
CA LEU A 2 -4.50 4.30 -17.68
C LEU A 2 -3.84 4.15 -19.06
N GLU A 3 -3.58 5.26 -19.76
CA GLU A 3 -2.99 5.21 -21.11
C GLU A 3 -1.48 4.89 -21.08
N ARG A 4 -0.78 5.35 -20.03
CA ARG A 4 0.66 5.17 -19.88
C ARG A 4 1.04 5.02 -18.41
N PHE A 5 1.97 4.11 -18.16
CA PHE A 5 2.65 3.92 -16.89
C PHE A 5 4.15 3.86 -17.17
N MET A 6 4.84 4.96 -16.95
CA MET A 6 6.28 5.08 -17.17
C MET A 6 7.01 5.19 -15.84
N ILE A 7 8.23 4.70 -15.80
CA ILE A 7 9.10 4.73 -14.62
C ILE A 7 10.42 5.37 -15.01
N VAL A 8 10.87 6.35 -14.22
CA VAL A 8 12.25 6.86 -14.24
C VAL A 8 12.97 6.27 -13.04
N ALA A 9 14.03 5.52 -13.29
CA ALA A 9 14.93 5.00 -12.26
C ALA A 9 15.99 6.04 -11.91
N THR A 10 16.13 6.37 -10.62
CA THR A 10 17.18 7.26 -10.13
C THR A 10 17.91 6.64 -8.94
N SER A 11 19.22 6.67 -8.95
CA SER A 11 20.06 6.09 -7.90
C SER A 11 20.14 6.95 -6.64
N ASP A 12 19.80 8.22 -6.74
CA ASP A 12 19.89 9.20 -5.65
C ASP A 12 18.50 9.72 -5.25
N PHE A 13 17.58 8.79 -5.02
CA PHE A 13 16.23 9.08 -4.58
C PHE A 13 16.06 8.73 -3.10
N ASN A 14 15.58 9.67 -2.30
CA ASN A 14 15.47 9.52 -0.85
C ASN A 14 14.23 8.74 -0.37
N MET A 15 13.33 8.37 -1.30
CA MET A 15 12.15 7.53 -1.05
C MET A 15 12.30 6.19 -1.78
N GLY A 16 11.36 5.28 -1.59
CA GLY A 16 11.25 4.06 -2.38
C GLY A 16 10.84 4.35 -3.81
N ALA A 17 9.71 5.01 -3.97
CA ALA A 17 9.19 5.51 -5.23
C ALA A 17 8.22 6.68 -5.00
N MET A 18 7.70 7.25 -6.09
CA MET A 18 6.69 8.31 -6.07
C MET A 18 5.76 8.15 -7.27
N GLU A 19 4.48 8.20 -7.00
CA GLU A 19 3.38 7.92 -7.93
C GLU A 19 3.02 9.06 -8.89
N ASN A 20 3.96 9.88 -9.31
CA ASN A 20 3.67 10.97 -10.27
C ASN A 20 2.91 10.42 -11.47
N LYS A 21 1.71 10.93 -11.71
CA LYS A 21 0.80 10.39 -12.72
C LYS A 21 1.46 10.34 -14.11
N GLY A 22 1.52 9.13 -14.66
CA GLY A 22 2.08 8.87 -15.97
C GLY A 22 3.60 8.77 -16.03
N LEU A 23 4.34 9.30 -15.03
CA LEU A 23 5.80 9.27 -14.99
C LEU A 23 6.28 9.09 -13.54
N ASN A 24 6.24 7.88 -13.05
CA ASN A 24 6.66 7.52 -11.70
C ASN A 24 8.19 7.67 -11.55
N ILE A 25 8.65 8.03 -10.36
CA ILE A 25 10.07 8.09 -10.03
C ILE A 25 10.38 6.98 -9.04
N PHE A 26 11.35 6.14 -9.36
CA PHE A 26 11.74 4.99 -8.56
C PHE A 26 13.20 5.08 -8.14
N ASN A 27 13.47 4.81 -6.87
CA ASN A 27 14.81 4.42 -6.48
C ASN A 27 15.19 3.16 -7.27
N THR A 28 16.41 3.14 -7.86
CA THR A 28 16.88 2.02 -8.68
C THR A 28 16.75 0.67 -7.99
N LYS A 29 16.86 0.64 -6.65
CA LYS A 29 16.68 -0.57 -5.84
C LYS A 29 15.33 -1.26 -6.06
N TYR A 30 14.29 -0.51 -6.43
CA TYR A 30 12.93 -1.03 -6.56
C TYR A 30 12.45 -1.17 -8.01
N VAL A 31 13.37 -1.11 -8.97
CA VAL A 31 13.04 -1.31 -10.39
C VAL A 31 14.16 -2.03 -11.17
N LEU A 32 15.38 -2.01 -10.68
CA LEU A 32 16.50 -2.68 -11.34
C LEU A 32 16.98 -3.88 -10.51
N ALA A 33 17.08 -5.04 -11.15
CA ALA A 33 17.63 -6.25 -10.56
C ALA A 33 18.39 -7.05 -11.61
N SER A 34 19.42 -7.77 -11.18
CA SER A 34 20.17 -8.70 -12.00
C SER A 34 20.00 -10.11 -11.46
N GLU A 35 19.67 -11.07 -12.30
CA GLU A 35 19.57 -12.49 -11.91
C GLU A 35 20.82 -13.02 -11.23
N ALA A 36 22.00 -12.46 -11.56
CA ALA A 36 23.28 -12.89 -10.99
C ALA A 36 23.51 -12.41 -9.54
N THR A 37 22.83 -11.35 -9.08
CA THR A 37 23.13 -10.70 -7.80
C THR A 37 21.91 -10.40 -6.93
N ALA A 38 20.73 -10.34 -7.50
CA ALA A 38 19.51 -10.07 -6.76
C ALA A 38 19.00 -11.32 -6.01
N THR A 39 18.42 -11.09 -4.86
CA THR A 39 17.77 -12.14 -4.06
C THR A 39 16.27 -12.21 -4.38
N ASP A 40 15.61 -13.30 -3.97
CA ASP A 40 14.14 -13.42 -4.07
C ASP A 40 13.44 -12.25 -3.37
N THR A 41 14.00 -11.77 -2.27
CA THR A 41 13.48 -10.57 -1.55
C THR A 41 13.57 -9.31 -2.41
N ASP A 42 14.64 -9.14 -3.20
CA ASP A 42 14.76 -7.98 -4.09
C ASP A 42 13.69 -8.01 -5.18
N PHE A 43 13.44 -9.16 -5.79
CA PHE A 43 12.37 -9.32 -6.77
C PHE A 43 10.98 -9.10 -6.16
N ALA A 44 10.71 -9.64 -4.97
CA ALA A 44 9.46 -9.43 -4.26
C ALA A 44 9.22 -7.94 -3.91
N ASN A 45 10.27 -7.23 -3.52
CA ASN A 45 10.20 -5.78 -3.24
C ASN A 45 9.93 -4.98 -4.52
N ILE A 46 10.54 -5.33 -5.64
CA ILE A 46 10.26 -4.69 -6.95
C ILE A 46 8.79 -4.90 -7.32
N GLU A 47 8.29 -6.12 -7.25
CA GLU A 47 6.89 -6.44 -7.52
C GLU A 47 5.94 -5.60 -6.66
N SER A 48 6.18 -5.58 -5.34
CA SER A 48 5.36 -4.84 -4.38
C SER A 48 5.37 -3.34 -4.67
N VAL A 49 6.52 -2.72 -4.86
CA VAL A 49 6.63 -1.27 -5.08
C VAL A 49 6.05 -0.87 -6.45
N VAL A 50 6.28 -1.65 -7.50
CA VAL A 50 5.65 -1.40 -8.81
C VAL A 50 4.13 -1.50 -8.71
N GLY A 51 3.62 -2.50 -8.00
CA GLY A 51 2.18 -2.64 -7.72
C GLY A 51 1.63 -1.46 -6.92
N HIS A 52 2.34 -1.04 -5.88
CA HIS A 52 1.99 0.09 -5.03
C HIS A 52 1.81 1.37 -5.85
N GLU A 53 2.82 1.76 -6.62
CA GLU A 53 2.78 2.97 -7.45
C GLU A 53 1.73 2.88 -8.57
N TYR A 54 1.52 1.67 -9.12
CA TYR A 54 0.45 1.45 -10.09
C TYR A 54 -0.93 1.71 -9.47
N PHE A 55 -1.19 1.19 -8.28
CA PHE A 55 -2.49 1.37 -7.61
C PHE A 55 -2.76 2.79 -7.15
N HIS A 56 -1.73 3.58 -6.88
CA HIS A 56 -1.87 5.00 -6.59
C HIS A 56 -2.56 5.79 -7.71
N ASN A 57 -2.59 5.30 -8.95
CA ASN A 57 -3.34 5.95 -10.03
C ASN A 57 -4.83 6.13 -9.69
N TRP A 58 -5.39 5.27 -8.85
CA TRP A 58 -6.75 5.39 -8.31
C TRP A 58 -6.75 5.97 -6.91
N THR A 59 -6.01 5.37 -5.97
CA THR A 59 -5.96 5.77 -4.56
C THR A 59 -4.77 6.69 -4.29
N GLY A 60 -4.94 7.96 -4.57
CA GLY A 60 -3.94 9.01 -4.46
C GLY A 60 -4.01 10.01 -5.61
N ASN A 61 -4.12 9.53 -6.86
CA ASN A 61 -4.16 10.38 -8.05
C ASN A 61 -5.59 10.71 -8.49
N ARG A 62 -6.41 9.73 -8.85
CA ARG A 62 -7.82 9.97 -9.25
C ARG A 62 -8.68 10.39 -8.07
N VAL A 63 -8.52 9.74 -6.93
CA VAL A 63 -9.07 10.18 -5.65
C VAL A 63 -7.92 10.72 -4.83
N THR A 64 -7.79 12.04 -4.81
CA THR A 64 -6.68 12.74 -4.16
C THR A 64 -6.93 12.89 -2.66
N CYS A 65 -5.88 12.88 -1.86
CA CYS A 65 -5.96 13.22 -0.44
C CYS A 65 -6.47 14.64 -0.24
N ARG A 66 -7.61 14.79 0.41
CA ARG A 66 -8.19 16.11 0.71
C ARG A 66 -7.28 16.95 1.61
N ASP A 67 -6.66 16.31 2.55
CA ASP A 67 -5.70 16.88 3.51
C ASP A 67 -4.80 15.75 4.05
N TRP A 68 -3.71 16.11 4.74
CA TRP A 68 -2.72 15.16 5.24
C TRP A 68 -3.22 14.25 6.36
N PHE A 69 -4.32 14.60 7.03
CA PHE A 69 -4.93 13.72 8.05
C PHE A 69 -5.59 12.50 7.43
N GLN A 70 -5.85 12.52 6.12
CA GLN A 70 -6.42 11.41 5.35
C GLN A 70 -5.36 10.54 4.67
N LEU A 71 -4.08 10.67 5.01
CA LEU A 71 -2.97 10.00 4.32
C LEU A 71 -3.12 8.46 4.29
N SER A 72 -3.76 7.85 5.28
CA SER A 72 -4.05 6.41 5.27
C SER A 72 -5.01 5.98 4.16
N LEU A 73 -5.88 6.87 3.66
CA LEU A 73 -6.74 6.59 2.50
C LEU A 73 -5.96 6.57 1.19
N LYS A 74 -4.78 7.14 1.16
CA LYS A 74 -3.82 7.05 0.08
C LYS A 74 -2.87 5.88 0.33
N GLU A 75 -1.99 5.97 1.32
CA GLU A 75 -0.90 5.02 1.54
C GLU A 75 -1.38 3.69 2.12
N GLY A 76 -2.12 3.71 3.23
CA GLY A 76 -2.60 2.48 3.88
C GLY A 76 -3.52 1.66 2.98
N LEU A 77 -4.41 2.31 2.23
CA LEU A 77 -5.27 1.65 1.25
C LEU A 77 -4.47 1.09 0.08
N THR A 78 -3.44 1.78 -0.38
CA THR A 78 -2.58 1.30 -1.47
C THR A 78 -1.70 0.15 -1.03
N VAL A 79 -1.12 0.19 0.18
CA VAL A 79 -0.40 -0.95 0.77
C VAL A 79 -1.31 -2.17 0.90
N PHE A 80 -2.54 -2.01 1.36
CA PHE A 80 -3.51 -3.11 1.39
C PHE A 80 -3.69 -3.73 -0.01
N ARG A 81 -3.79 -2.91 -1.04
CA ARG A 81 -3.98 -3.38 -2.43
C ARG A 81 -2.75 -4.08 -2.99
N ASP A 82 -1.55 -3.55 -2.76
CA ASP A 82 -0.31 -4.19 -3.22
C ASP A 82 -0.07 -5.53 -2.51
N GLN A 83 -0.34 -5.62 -1.20
CA GLN A 83 -0.28 -6.86 -0.46
C GLN A 83 -1.25 -7.91 -1.00
N GLU A 84 -2.52 -7.56 -1.27
CA GLU A 84 -3.49 -8.48 -1.87
C GLU A 84 -3.08 -8.90 -3.29
N PHE A 85 -2.53 -7.98 -4.08
CA PHE A 85 -2.00 -8.26 -5.41
C PHE A 85 -0.85 -9.26 -5.38
N SER A 86 0.18 -9.04 -4.56
CA SER A 86 1.30 -9.97 -4.40
C SER A 86 0.84 -11.34 -3.88
N GLN A 87 -0.13 -11.35 -2.95
CA GLN A 87 -0.73 -12.60 -2.47
C GLN A 87 -1.49 -13.35 -3.57
N ASP A 88 -2.17 -12.66 -4.47
CA ASP A 88 -2.89 -13.29 -5.59
C ASP A 88 -1.93 -13.79 -6.67
N LEU A 89 -0.83 -13.05 -6.95
CA LEU A 89 0.23 -13.48 -7.87
C LEU A 89 0.99 -14.71 -7.38
N ALA A 90 1.12 -14.89 -6.08
CA ALA A 90 1.78 -16.05 -5.48
C ALA A 90 1.17 -17.40 -5.90
N GLY A 91 -0.05 -17.41 -6.44
CA GLY A 91 -0.66 -18.51 -7.19
C GLY A 91 -1.06 -19.75 -6.38
N SER A 92 -0.79 -19.77 -5.06
CA SER A 92 -1.20 -20.86 -4.19
C SER A 92 -1.62 -20.38 -2.80
N PRO A 93 -2.52 -21.11 -2.11
CA PRO A 93 -2.92 -20.74 -0.75
C PRO A 93 -1.76 -20.70 0.25
N SER A 94 -0.76 -21.57 0.10
CA SER A 94 0.41 -21.58 0.97
C SER A 94 1.34 -20.40 0.74
N ALA A 95 1.62 -20.05 -0.51
CA ALA A 95 2.43 -18.86 -0.84
C ALA A 95 1.73 -17.57 -0.40
N ARG A 96 0.40 -17.49 -0.58
CA ARG A 96 -0.43 -16.41 -0.03
C ARG A 96 -0.29 -16.27 1.48
N ALA A 97 -0.33 -17.41 2.21
CA ALA A 97 -0.18 -17.42 3.66
C ALA A 97 1.23 -16.97 4.09
N VAL A 98 2.28 -17.36 3.36
CA VAL A 98 3.66 -16.93 3.63
C VAL A 98 3.78 -15.42 3.48
N LYS A 99 3.30 -14.84 2.37
CA LYS A 99 3.30 -13.39 2.17
C LYS A 99 2.56 -12.66 3.31
N ARG A 100 1.41 -13.18 3.73
CA ARG A 100 0.66 -12.61 4.86
C ARG A 100 1.44 -12.66 6.19
N ILE A 101 2.22 -13.71 6.45
CA ILE A 101 3.08 -13.81 7.62
C ILE A 101 4.18 -12.75 7.59
N GLU A 102 4.75 -12.48 6.41
CA GLU A 102 5.75 -11.42 6.21
C GLU A 102 5.17 -10.04 6.49
N ASP A 103 3.98 -9.71 5.98
CA ASP A 103 3.29 -8.45 6.25
C ASP A 103 3.06 -8.25 7.76
N VAL A 104 2.57 -9.29 8.45
CA VAL A 104 2.37 -9.27 9.92
C VAL A 104 3.70 -9.14 10.66
N ARG A 105 4.79 -9.71 10.13
CA ARG A 105 6.12 -9.53 10.73
C ARG A 105 6.52 -8.05 10.73
N VAL A 106 6.39 -7.35 9.61
CA VAL A 106 6.68 -5.91 9.51
C VAL A 106 5.84 -5.12 10.51
N LEU A 107 4.54 -5.37 10.56
CA LEU A 107 3.66 -4.75 11.55
C LEU A 107 4.19 -4.92 12.98
N ARG A 108 4.56 -6.13 13.38
CA ARG A 108 5.00 -6.44 14.74
C ARG A 108 6.40 -5.94 15.08
N THR A 109 7.31 -5.97 14.11
CA THR A 109 8.73 -5.62 14.37
C THR A 109 9.05 -4.16 14.14
N ALA A 110 8.25 -3.43 13.39
CA ALA A 110 8.46 -2.02 13.08
C ALA A 110 7.35 -1.11 13.63
N GLN A 111 6.07 -1.43 13.36
CA GLN A 111 4.98 -0.55 13.74
C GLN A 111 4.65 -0.60 15.24
N PHE A 112 4.67 -1.75 15.89
CA PHE A 112 4.45 -1.84 17.33
C PHE A 112 5.50 -1.06 18.14
N PRO A 113 6.81 -1.12 17.82
CA PRO A 113 7.79 -0.24 18.43
C PRO A 113 7.54 1.25 18.17
N GLU A 114 7.10 1.64 16.98
CA GLU A 114 6.72 3.04 16.70
C GLU A 114 5.55 3.50 17.57
N ASP A 115 4.52 2.67 17.70
CA ASP A 115 3.34 2.95 18.55
C ASP A 115 3.70 3.06 20.05
N ALA A 116 4.79 2.42 20.48
CA ALA A 116 5.29 2.48 21.85
C ALA A 116 6.32 3.60 22.07
N GLY A 117 6.67 4.35 21.03
CA GLY A 117 7.74 5.35 21.04
C GLY A 117 7.25 6.81 20.93
N PRO A 118 8.20 7.75 20.88
CA PRO A 118 7.87 9.18 20.83
C PRO A 118 7.25 9.65 19.51
N MET A 119 7.33 8.83 18.46
CA MET A 119 6.73 9.10 17.15
C MET A 119 5.31 8.52 17.01
N ALA A 120 4.74 7.95 18.08
CA ALA A 120 3.41 7.35 18.05
C ALA A 120 2.34 8.35 17.62
N HIS A 121 1.50 7.93 16.67
CA HIS A 121 0.35 8.69 16.21
C HIS A 121 -0.74 7.73 15.68
N PRO A 122 -2.03 8.13 15.68
CA PRO A 122 -3.08 7.31 15.10
C PRO A 122 -2.99 7.25 13.57
N VAL A 123 -3.65 6.26 12.96
CA VAL A 123 -3.77 6.14 11.49
C VAL A 123 -4.53 7.32 10.86
N ARG A 124 -5.33 8.03 11.65
CA ARG A 124 -5.92 9.31 11.30
C ARG A 124 -5.51 10.33 12.36
N PRO A 125 -4.36 11.01 12.16
CA PRO A 125 -3.91 12.05 13.07
C PRO A 125 -4.84 13.27 13.02
N ASP A 126 -4.74 14.12 14.04
CA ASP A 126 -5.49 15.39 14.14
C ASP A 126 -4.57 16.62 14.21
N SER A 127 -3.27 16.40 14.36
CA SER A 127 -2.25 17.44 14.39
C SER A 127 -0.89 16.88 13.93
N TYR A 128 -0.01 17.75 13.43
CA TYR A 128 1.38 17.42 13.13
C TYR A 128 2.27 18.69 13.22
N ILE A 129 3.54 18.47 13.46
CA ILE A 129 4.58 19.51 13.39
C ILE A 129 5.25 19.47 12.01
N GLU A 130 5.63 18.27 11.56
CA GLU A 130 6.28 18.02 10.27
C GLU A 130 5.55 16.87 9.57
N ILE A 131 5.09 17.12 8.35
CA ILE A 131 4.29 16.16 7.59
C ILE A 131 5.03 14.84 7.31
N ASN A 132 6.34 14.90 7.09
CA ASN A 132 7.15 13.70 6.84
C ASN A 132 7.11 12.70 8.01
N ASN A 133 6.74 13.13 9.21
CA ASN A 133 6.55 12.26 10.36
C ASN A 133 5.36 11.30 10.23
N PHE A 134 4.47 11.50 9.24
CA PHE A 134 3.37 10.59 8.93
C PHE A 134 3.74 9.52 7.89
N TYR A 135 4.78 9.73 7.09
CA TYR A 135 5.25 8.74 6.13
C TYR A 135 6.04 7.62 6.83
N THR A 136 5.32 6.88 7.69
CA THR A 136 5.87 5.87 8.58
C THR A 136 5.01 4.60 8.56
N VAL A 137 5.53 3.54 9.17
CA VAL A 137 4.84 2.24 9.23
C VAL A 137 3.47 2.29 9.90
N THR A 138 3.14 3.32 10.69
CA THR A 138 1.79 3.49 11.24
C THR A 138 0.79 3.79 10.13
N ILE A 139 1.07 4.74 9.25
CA ILE A 139 0.19 5.08 8.13
C ILE A 139 0.13 3.95 7.09
N TYR A 140 1.28 3.38 6.74
CA TYR A 140 1.40 2.35 5.71
C TYR A 140 0.89 1.00 6.21
N GLU A 141 1.54 0.42 7.21
CA GLU A 141 1.27 -0.97 7.64
C GLU A 141 0.05 -1.08 8.56
N LYS A 142 -0.05 -0.27 9.61
CA LYS A 142 -1.24 -0.26 10.47
C LYS A 142 -2.46 0.28 9.70
N GLY A 143 -2.28 1.27 8.84
CA GLY A 143 -3.33 1.75 7.93
C GLY A 143 -3.88 0.63 7.04
N SER A 144 -3.00 -0.18 6.44
CA SER A 144 -3.41 -1.34 5.62
C SER A 144 -4.16 -2.39 6.43
N GLU A 145 -3.76 -2.65 7.68
CA GLU A 145 -4.46 -3.58 8.57
C GLU A 145 -5.86 -3.09 8.95
N VAL A 146 -6.03 -1.79 9.17
CA VAL A 146 -7.37 -1.20 9.40
C VAL A 146 -8.26 -1.40 8.17
N VAL A 147 -7.72 -1.18 6.96
CA VAL A 147 -8.46 -1.46 5.71
C VAL A 147 -8.80 -2.94 5.59
N ARG A 148 -7.89 -3.84 5.95
CA ARG A 148 -8.12 -5.30 5.98
C ARG A 148 -9.22 -5.68 6.97
N MET A 149 -9.29 -5.03 8.12
CA MET A 149 -10.40 -5.21 9.06
C MET A 149 -11.73 -4.79 8.44
N MET A 150 -11.76 -3.66 7.73
CA MET A 150 -12.97 -3.21 7.00
C MET A 150 -13.39 -4.24 5.95
N GLN A 151 -12.44 -4.81 5.20
CA GLN A 151 -12.73 -5.89 4.25
C GLN A 151 -13.37 -7.08 4.96
N THR A 152 -12.77 -7.56 6.05
CA THR A 152 -13.31 -8.70 6.81
C THR A 152 -14.71 -8.43 7.34
N LEU A 153 -14.98 -7.21 7.80
CA LEU A 153 -16.31 -6.82 8.28
C LEU A 153 -17.35 -6.67 7.16
N ALA A 154 -16.89 -6.48 5.91
CA ALA A 154 -17.76 -6.33 4.75
C ALA A 154 -18.24 -7.67 4.17
N THR A 155 -18.08 -8.79 4.89
CA THR A 155 -18.54 -10.12 4.44
C THR A 155 -20.03 -10.13 4.11
N GLU A 156 -20.38 -10.76 2.98
CA GLU A 156 -21.76 -10.92 2.52
C GLU A 156 -22.33 -12.33 2.80
N GLY A 157 -21.69 -13.10 3.66
CA GLY A 157 -22.12 -14.44 4.07
C GLY A 157 -21.04 -15.51 3.95
N ALA A 158 -21.46 -16.78 4.01
CA ALA A 158 -20.54 -17.92 4.03
C ALA A 158 -19.69 -18.07 2.77
N ASP A 159 -20.16 -17.57 1.64
CA ASP A 159 -19.46 -17.61 0.35
C ASP A 159 -18.45 -16.48 0.17
N ASP A 160 -18.41 -15.52 1.10
CA ASP A 160 -17.48 -14.39 1.11
C ASP A 160 -16.76 -14.25 2.47
N PRO A 161 -16.08 -15.29 2.95
CA PRO A 161 -15.54 -15.35 4.32
C PRO A 161 -14.44 -14.31 4.59
N LEU A 162 -13.85 -13.73 3.55
CA LEU A 162 -12.84 -12.69 3.64
C LEU A 162 -13.39 -11.29 3.35
N GLY A 163 -14.70 -11.14 3.08
CA GLY A 163 -15.32 -9.86 2.78
C GLY A 163 -14.89 -9.23 1.47
N ARG A 164 -14.30 -9.99 0.55
CA ARG A 164 -13.77 -9.47 -0.73
C ARG A 164 -14.86 -8.90 -1.63
N THR A 165 -15.99 -9.60 -1.71
CA THR A 165 -17.13 -9.16 -2.55
C THR A 165 -17.75 -7.89 -2.02
N GLY A 166 -18.05 -7.84 -0.72
CA GLY A 166 -18.61 -6.67 -0.07
C GLY A 166 -17.67 -5.47 -0.11
N PHE A 167 -16.37 -5.70 0.13
CA PHE A 167 -15.36 -4.65 0.05
C PHE A 167 -15.21 -4.10 -1.37
N ALA A 168 -15.23 -4.96 -2.41
CA ALA A 168 -15.19 -4.53 -3.80
C ALA A 168 -16.38 -3.62 -4.18
N LYS A 169 -17.58 -3.90 -3.67
CA LYS A 169 -18.75 -3.03 -3.82
C LYS A 169 -18.54 -1.67 -3.14
N GLY A 170 -17.96 -1.69 -1.93
CA GLY A 170 -17.60 -0.47 -1.20
C GLY A 170 -16.57 0.36 -1.96
N MET A 171 -15.53 -0.26 -2.52
CA MET A 171 -14.51 0.42 -3.32
C MET A 171 -15.08 1.01 -4.62
N LYS A 172 -16.00 0.28 -5.28
CA LYS A 172 -16.70 0.83 -6.44
C LYS A 172 -17.46 2.10 -6.09
N LEU A 173 -18.23 2.07 -5.00
CA LEU A 173 -18.97 3.24 -4.51
C LEU A 173 -18.04 4.40 -4.11
N TYR A 174 -16.88 4.08 -3.51
CA TYR A 174 -15.86 5.07 -3.17
C TYR A 174 -15.37 5.81 -4.43
N PHE A 175 -14.99 5.08 -5.47
CA PHE A 175 -14.57 5.69 -6.73
C PHE A 175 -15.70 6.46 -7.42
N GLU A 176 -16.92 5.92 -7.47
CA GLU A 176 -18.07 6.61 -8.06
C GLU A 176 -18.36 7.96 -7.39
N ARG A 177 -18.10 8.07 -6.07
CA ARG A 177 -18.37 9.29 -5.30
C ARG A 177 -17.25 10.33 -5.34
N PHE A 178 -16.00 9.89 -5.43
CA PHE A 178 -14.84 10.73 -5.20
C PHE A 178 -13.87 10.81 -6.39
N ASP A 179 -14.18 10.16 -7.52
CA ASP A 179 -13.34 10.23 -8.71
C ASP A 179 -13.19 11.67 -9.20
N GLY A 180 -11.93 12.08 -9.36
CA GLY A 180 -11.59 13.44 -9.79
C GLY A 180 -11.68 14.52 -8.70
N GLN A 181 -11.74 14.11 -7.43
CA GLN A 181 -11.73 15.02 -6.27
C GLN A 181 -10.42 14.94 -5.52
#